data_1edf3c1f4bfb9dffceb03b4aa2dffb85
#
_entry.id   1edf3c1f4bfb9dffceb03b4aa2dffb85
#
_cell.length_a   1.000
_cell.length_b   1.000
_cell.length_c   1.000
_cell.angle_alpha   90.00
_cell.angle_beta   90.00
_cell.angle_gamma   90.00
#
_symmetry.space_group_name_H-M   'P 1'
#
loop_
_entity.id
_entity.type
_entity.pdbx_description
1 polymer ?
#
loop_
_entity_poly.entity_id
_entity_poly.type
_entity_poly.pdbx_seq_one_letter_code
_entity_poly.pdbx_strand_id
1 'polypeptide(L)'
;MRAYHRLTEGERNQVYALKKAGLPQRAIADQIGVNKSTISREFKRNTGLRGYRPKQAHRLACARQSQIQRSRILDATWTGIEEMVREDLSPEQITGHRKDIGEPSVSPEWIYQRIYADKLNGGDLHTHLRCQKQRRKRYGSIERRGQIKNRVSIEKRPEIVNLRSRVGDWEADTVIGKQGHSVLVTLVERKTRFSVAIKAANKTAQAVTEAICDNLKPYQDRVFTLTYDNGREFAYHEQISHDLKAEGFFAHPYHSWERGLNENTNGLIRQYIPKGKDIDDLSDEQVAQIMNKINNRPRKCLGFKTPNQLFLGLNQTVATAI
;
A
#
# COMPACT_ATOMS: atom_id res chain seq x y z
N MET A 1 5.86 -6.20 43.64
CA MET A 1 5.81 -4.78 43.18
C MET A 1 4.46 -4.50 42.57
N ARG A 2 3.72 -3.45 42.98
CA ARG A 2 2.49 -3.06 42.26
C ARG A 2 2.85 -2.49 40.90
N ALA A 3 2.30 -3.07 39.81
CA ALA A 3 2.54 -2.57 38.46
C ALA A 3 2.00 -1.13 38.33
N TYR A 4 2.79 -0.23 37.75
CA TYR A 4 2.35 1.14 37.47
C TYR A 4 1.28 1.15 36.39
N HIS A 5 0.10 1.66 36.70
CA HIS A 5 -0.92 1.99 35.73
C HIS A 5 -1.41 3.43 35.92
N ARG A 6 -1.97 4.00 34.88
CA ARG A 6 -2.55 5.35 34.93
C ARG A 6 -3.96 5.27 35.42
N LEU A 7 -4.36 6.24 36.27
CA LEU A 7 -5.74 6.32 36.76
C LEU A 7 -6.72 6.48 35.57
N THR A 8 -7.71 5.61 35.53
CA THR A 8 -8.85 5.68 34.62
C THR A 8 -9.86 6.74 35.08
N GLU A 9 -10.87 7.08 34.27
CA GLU A 9 -11.94 7.97 34.69
C GLU A 9 -12.76 7.38 35.83
N GLY A 10 -13.01 6.05 35.81
CA GLY A 10 -13.70 5.33 36.88
C GLY A 10 -12.96 5.39 38.21
N GLU A 11 -11.64 5.16 38.21
CA GLU A 11 -10.81 5.28 39.42
C GLU A 11 -10.77 6.73 39.92
N ARG A 12 -10.80 7.75 39.07
CA ARG A 12 -10.92 9.15 39.48
C ARG A 12 -12.26 9.46 40.18
N ASN A 13 -13.35 8.82 39.72
CA ASN A 13 -14.64 8.92 40.43
C ASN A 13 -14.56 8.31 41.83
N GLN A 14 -13.91 7.14 41.95
CA GLN A 14 -13.69 6.51 43.27
C GLN A 14 -12.78 7.38 44.16
N VAL A 15 -11.68 7.92 43.65
CA VAL A 15 -10.79 8.85 44.35
C VAL A 15 -11.57 10.07 44.88
N TYR A 16 -12.48 10.61 44.08
CA TYR A 16 -13.33 11.73 44.51
C TYR A 16 -14.27 11.36 45.65
N ALA A 17 -14.96 10.22 45.53
CA ALA A 17 -15.89 9.75 46.57
C ALA A 17 -15.17 9.51 47.90
N LEU A 18 -14.03 8.83 47.89
CA LEU A 18 -13.21 8.55 49.06
C LEU A 18 -12.62 9.84 49.69
N LYS A 19 -12.20 10.80 48.85
CA LYS A 19 -11.77 12.12 49.33
C LYS A 19 -12.90 12.88 50.00
N LYS A 20 -14.12 12.83 49.43
CA LYS A 20 -15.31 13.48 50.00
C LYS A 20 -15.74 12.83 51.33
N ALA A 21 -15.50 11.53 51.47
CA ALA A 21 -15.68 10.79 52.72
C ALA A 21 -14.60 11.09 53.79
N GLY A 22 -13.63 11.96 53.50
CA GLY A 22 -12.61 12.39 54.46
C GLY A 22 -11.41 11.46 54.62
N LEU A 23 -11.26 10.43 53.75
CA LEU A 23 -10.15 9.49 53.85
C LEU A 23 -8.80 10.14 53.55
N PRO A 24 -7.72 9.79 54.30
CA PRO A 24 -6.38 10.26 54.01
C PRO A 24 -5.82 9.65 52.71
N GLN A 25 -4.91 10.35 52.01
CA GLN A 25 -4.38 9.94 50.73
C GLN A 25 -3.78 8.53 50.71
N ARG A 26 -3.25 8.03 51.84
CA ARG A 26 -2.72 6.68 51.98
C ARG A 26 -3.84 5.64 51.87
N ALA A 27 -4.92 5.84 52.61
CA ALA A 27 -6.08 4.93 52.56
C ALA A 27 -6.76 4.94 51.20
N ILE A 28 -6.85 6.10 50.50
CA ILE A 28 -7.35 6.20 49.13
C ILE A 28 -6.44 5.39 48.18
N ALA A 29 -5.13 5.53 48.33
CA ALA A 29 -4.17 4.82 47.47
C ALA A 29 -4.28 3.30 47.66
N ASP A 30 -4.44 2.83 48.88
CA ASP A 30 -4.57 1.41 49.22
C ASP A 30 -5.88 0.82 48.65
N GLN A 31 -7.00 1.53 48.73
CA GLN A 31 -8.27 1.09 48.13
C GLN A 31 -8.29 1.06 46.60
N ILE A 32 -7.63 2.03 45.96
CA ILE A 32 -7.51 2.07 44.49
C ILE A 32 -6.44 1.09 43.99
N GLY A 33 -5.57 0.58 44.82
CA GLY A 33 -4.49 -0.34 44.46
C GLY A 33 -3.25 0.34 43.85
N VAL A 34 -3.05 1.65 44.10
CA VAL A 34 -1.94 2.44 43.57
C VAL A 34 -0.99 2.91 44.69
N ASN A 35 0.16 3.48 44.29
CA ASN A 35 1.07 4.08 45.27
C ASN A 35 0.53 5.43 45.77
N LYS A 36 0.77 5.76 47.06
CA LYS A 36 0.41 7.05 47.68
C LYS A 36 0.87 8.25 46.84
N SER A 37 2.08 8.16 46.23
CA SER A 37 2.61 9.21 45.37
C SER A 37 1.76 9.45 44.11
N THR A 38 1.05 8.42 43.61
CA THR A 38 0.12 8.55 42.49
C THR A 38 -1.06 9.43 42.83
N ILE A 39 -1.68 9.20 44.01
CA ILE A 39 -2.80 10.02 44.53
C ILE A 39 -2.34 11.45 44.83
N SER A 40 -1.19 11.61 45.45
CA SER A 40 -0.62 12.95 45.74
C SER A 40 -0.39 13.75 44.44
N ARG A 41 0.24 13.13 43.43
CA ARG A 41 0.45 13.76 42.12
C ARG A 41 -0.86 14.04 41.37
N GLU A 42 -1.85 13.15 41.50
CA GLU A 42 -3.17 13.33 40.91
C GLU A 42 -3.84 14.59 41.48
N PHE A 43 -3.87 14.75 42.81
CA PHE A 43 -4.43 15.96 43.43
C PHE A 43 -3.64 17.23 43.09
N LYS A 44 -2.31 17.17 43.12
CA LYS A 44 -1.47 18.34 42.78
C LYS A 44 -1.68 18.81 41.34
N ARG A 45 -1.84 17.87 40.39
CA ARG A 45 -1.88 18.20 38.96
C ARG A 45 -3.27 18.45 38.41
N ASN A 46 -4.30 17.92 39.04
CA ASN A 46 -5.64 17.81 38.48
C ASN A 46 -6.73 18.45 39.35
N THR A 47 -6.38 19.13 40.45
CA THR A 47 -7.33 19.92 41.23
C THR A 47 -7.48 21.29 40.60
N GLY A 48 -8.71 21.68 40.29
CA GLY A 48 -9.05 23.02 39.80
C GLY A 48 -9.42 23.99 40.91
N LEU A 49 -9.75 25.24 40.55
CA LEU A 49 -10.14 26.32 41.49
C LEU A 49 -11.33 25.95 42.40
N ARG A 50 -12.23 25.10 41.93
CA ARG A 50 -13.42 24.62 42.68
C ARG A 50 -13.20 23.24 43.33
N GLY A 51 -11.94 22.86 43.58
CA GLY A 51 -11.57 21.57 44.16
C GLY A 51 -11.34 20.46 43.12
N TYR A 52 -11.10 19.23 43.61
CA TYR A 52 -10.89 18.07 42.78
C TYR A 52 -12.22 17.55 42.19
N ARG A 53 -12.33 17.51 40.87
CA ARG A 53 -13.50 17.01 40.12
C ARG A 53 -13.05 15.94 39.10
N PRO A 54 -13.61 14.72 39.09
CA PRO A 54 -13.11 13.58 38.31
C PRO A 54 -13.05 13.85 36.79
N LYS A 55 -14.14 14.36 36.23
CA LYS A 55 -14.22 14.69 34.79
C LYS A 55 -13.18 15.74 34.37
N GLN A 56 -13.01 16.80 35.18
CA GLN A 56 -11.99 17.82 34.93
C GLN A 56 -10.58 17.22 35.04
N ALA A 57 -10.33 16.42 36.07
CA ALA A 57 -9.06 15.77 36.32
C ALA A 57 -8.69 14.83 35.17
N HIS A 58 -9.64 14.08 34.65
CA HIS A 58 -9.45 13.21 33.47
C HIS A 58 -9.10 14.03 32.25
N ARG A 59 -9.85 15.08 31.92
CA ARG A 59 -9.57 15.99 30.78
C ARG A 59 -8.18 16.61 30.87
N LEU A 60 -7.78 17.12 32.07
CA LEU A 60 -6.44 17.70 32.28
C LEU A 60 -5.32 16.67 32.11
N ALA A 61 -5.54 15.43 32.54
CA ALA A 61 -4.58 14.34 32.37
C ALA A 61 -4.41 13.95 30.88
N CYS A 62 -5.52 13.83 30.15
CA CYS A 62 -5.51 13.55 28.73
C CYS A 62 -4.86 14.68 27.91
N ALA A 63 -5.17 15.95 28.21
CA ALA A 63 -4.58 17.10 27.55
C ALA A 63 -3.04 17.16 27.71
N ARG A 64 -2.53 16.90 28.92
CA ARG A 64 -1.07 16.81 29.12
C ARG A 64 -0.44 15.65 28.34
N GLN A 65 -1.13 14.53 28.31
CA GLN A 65 -0.63 13.37 27.55
C GLN A 65 -0.51 13.69 26.05
N SER A 66 -1.51 14.33 25.47
CA SER A 66 -1.49 14.73 24.07
C SER A 66 -0.38 15.76 23.76
N GLN A 67 -0.10 16.68 24.69
CA GLN A 67 1.01 17.64 24.55
C GLN A 67 2.38 16.95 24.57
N ILE A 68 2.59 15.98 25.47
CA ILE A 68 3.85 15.23 25.57
C ILE A 68 4.10 14.39 24.30
N GLN A 69 3.05 13.84 23.72
CA GLN A 69 3.16 13.07 22.47
C GLN A 69 3.49 13.96 21.27
N ARG A 70 2.94 15.17 21.20
CA ARG A 70 3.23 16.14 20.12
C ARG A 70 4.67 16.63 20.09
N SER A 71 5.34 16.70 21.26
CA SER A 71 6.71 17.21 21.36
C SER A 71 7.82 16.24 20.93
N ARG A 72 7.49 15.00 20.54
CA ARG A 72 8.49 13.95 20.22
C ARG A 72 8.79 13.78 18.73
N ILE A 73 7.93 14.28 17.87
CA ILE A 73 8.12 14.16 16.42
C ILE A 73 8.37 15.56 15.88
N LEU A 74 9.55 15.75 15.29
CA LEU A 74 9.96 17.02 14.70
C LEU A 74 9.07 17.38 13.50
N ASP A 75 8.81 18.67 13.30
CA ASP A 75 8.01 19.15 12.16
C ASP A 75 8.66 18.75 10.83
N ALA A 76 9.99 18.79 10.72
CA ALA A 76 10.72 18.32 9.55
C ALA A 76 10.43 16.84 9.20
N THR A 77 10.23 15.99 10.22
CA THR A 77 9.83 14.58 10.00
C THR A 77 8.44 14.50 9.38
N TRP A 78 7.50 15.35 9.83
CA TRP A 78 6.17 15.40 9.27
C TRP A 78 6.16 15.94 7.85
N THR A 79 6.93 16.99 7.55
CA THR A 79 7.07 17.53 6.18
C THR A 79 7.52 16.46 5.21
N GLY A 80 8.61 15.71 5.51
CA GLY A 80 9.06 14.62 4.65
C GLY A 80 8.06 13.47 4.53
N ILE A 81 7.27 13.18 5.58
CA ILE A 81 6.19 12.18 5.50
C ILE A 81 5.06 12.67 4.59
N GLU A 82 4.64 13.92 4.70
CA GLU A 82 3.57 14.51 3.88
C GLU A 82 3.96 14.59 2.41
N GLU A 83 5.22 14.90 2.09
CA GLU A 83 5.77 14.83 0.73
C GLU A 83 5.64 13.41 0.16
N MET A 84 6.02 12.39 0.92
CA MET A 84 5.87 10.99 0.51
C MET A 84 4.40 10.58 0.34
N VAL A 85 3.47 11.12 1.13
CA VAL A 85 2.02 10.91 0.93
C VAL A 85 1.60 11.51 -0.41
N ARG A 86 2.05 12.72 -0.76
CA ARG A 86 1.74 13.38 -2.05
C ARG A 86 2.35 12.65 -3.25
N GLU A 87 3.43 11.86 -3.03
CA GLU A 87 3.96 10.89 -4.00
C GLU A 87 3.18 9.57 -4.02
N ASP A 88 1.96 9.53 -3.47
CA ASP A 88 1.04 8.41 -3.44
C ASP A 88 1.53 7.17 -2.64
N LEU A 89 2.53 7.32 -1.76
CA LEU A 89 2.96 6.23 -0.90
C LEU A 89 1.95 6.00 0.23
N SER A 90 1.69 4.73 0.54
CA SER A 90 0.85 4.40 1.70
C SER A 90 1.61 4.62 3.02
N PRO A 91 0.91 4.87 4.14
CA PRO A 91 1.53 5.00 5.46
C PRO A 91 2.47 3.85 5.84
N GLU A 92 2.14 2.62 5.46
CA GLU A 92 2.99 1.45 5.69
C GLU A 92 4.29 1.50 4.85
N GLN A 93 4.19 1.92 3.59
CA GLN A 93 5.34 2.09 2.70
C GLN A 93 6.28 3.17 3.20
N ILE A 94 5.73 4.32 3.64
CA ILE A 94 6.49 5.43 4.20
C ILE A 94 7.25 4.99 5.46
N THR A 95 6.53 4.35 6.40
CA THR A 95 7.15 3.87 7.65
C THR A 95 8.28 2.88 7.38
N GLY A 96 8.06 1.93 6.47
CA GLY A 96 9.05 0.90 6.15
C GLY A 96 10.25 1.47 5.41
N HIS A 97 10.01 2.32 4.40
CA HIS A 97 11.08 2.94 3.62
C HIS A 97 11.99 3.83 4.48
N ARG A 98 11.41 4.73 5.30
CA ARG A 98 12.20 5.60 6.19
C ARG A 98 13.03 4.81 7.19
N LYS A 99 12.54 3.66 7.67
CA LYS A 99 13.32 2.75 8.51
C LYS A 99 14.48 2.10 7.74
N ASP A 100 14.25 1.69 6.50
CA ASP A 100 15.26 1.05 5.64
C ASP A 100 16.44 1.99 5.35
N ILE A 101 16.17 3.28 5.16
CA ILE A 101 17.20 4.31 4.92
C ILE A 101 17.74 4.98 6.19
N GLY A 102 17.32 4.52 7.40
CA GLY A 102 17.80 5.05 8.68
C GLY A 102 17.24 6.41 9.08
N GLU A 103 16.19 6.89 8.43
CA GLU A 103 15.52 8.16 8.76
C GLU A 103 14.50 8.04 9.92
N PRO A 104 14.27 9.15 10.67
CA PRO A 104 13.21 9.18 11.67
C PRO A 104 11.86 8.80 11.08
N SER A 105 11.20 7.82 11.69
CA SER A 105 9.94 7.26 11.20
C SER A 105 8.88 7.22 12.31
N VAL A 106 7.62 7.21 11.92
CA VAL A 106 6.47 7.08 12.80
C VAL A 106 5.65 5.85 12.41
N SER A 107 4.76 5.36 13.29
CA SER A 107 3.91 4.22 12.95
C SER A 107 2.90 4.59 11.85
N PRO A 108 2.46 3.62 11.03
CA PRO A 108 1.43 3.86 10.01
C PRO A 108 0.15 4.49 10.58
N GLU A 109 -0.24 4.09 11.80
CA GLU A 109 -1.41 4.62 12.49
C GLU A 109 -1.30 6.13 12.74
N TRP A 110 -0.12 6.62 13.17
CA TRP A 110 0.13 8.03 13.35
C TRP A 110 0.05 8.82 12.04
N ILE A 111 0.51 8.25 10.93
CA ILE A 111 0.39 8.86 9.61
C ILE A 111 -1.10 8.94 9.21
N TYR A 112 -1.88 7.87 9.42
CA TYR A 112 -3.33 7.91 9.17
C TYR A 112 -4.03 8.98 10.01
N GLN A 113 -3.70 9.09 11.31
CA GLN A 113 -4.28 10.13 12.18
C GLN A 113 -3.93 11.54 11.68
N ARG A 114 -2.70 11.75 11.21
CA ARG A 114 -2.29 13.03 10.60
C ARG A 114 -3.10 13.34 9.34
N ILE A 115 -3.26 12.37 8.44
CA ILE A 115 -4.05 12.51 7.21
C ILE A 115 -5.53 12.82 7.53
N TYR A 116 -6.12 12.16 8.54
CA TYR A 116 -7.50 12.44 8.94
C TYR A 116 -7.65 13.82 9.61
N ALA A 117 -6.67 14.25 10.39
CA ALA A 117 -6.66 15.60 10.95
C ALA A 117 -6.54 16.66 9.86
N ASP A 118 -5.67 16.45 8.86
CA ASP A 118 -5.54 17.29 7.68
C ASP A 118 -6.88 17.42 6.93
N LYS A 119 -7.54 16.28 6.67
CA LYS A 119 -8.87 16.26 6.04
C LYS A 119 -9.92 17.07 6.79
N LEU A 120 -9.94 16.97 8.13
CA LEU A 120 -10.87 17.74 8.97
C LEU A 120 -10.60 19.25 8.89
N ASN A 121 -9.37 19.65 8.59
CA ASN A 121 -8.96 21.05 8.40
C ASN A 121 -9.03 21.50 6.92
N GLY A 122 -9.63 20.70 6.04
CA GLY A 122 -9.80 21.03 4.61
C GLY A 122 -8.59 20.71 3.73
N GLY A 123 -7.61 19.94 4.24
CA GLY A 123 -6.43 19.52 3.48
C GLY A 123 -6.70 18.37 2.50
N ASP A 124 -5.71 18.09 1.65
CA ASP A 124 -5.79 17.21 0.49
C ASP A 124 -5.10 15.84 0.66
N LEU A 125 -4.33 15.61 1.73
CA LEU A 125 -3.52 14.40 1.91
C LEU A 125 -4.31 13.09 1.76
N HIS A 126 -5.59 13.09 2.12
CA HIS A 126 -6.45 11.92 2.02
C HIS A 126 -6.75 11.50 0.57
N THR A 127 -6.63 12.41 -0.41
CA THR A 127 -6.89 12.14 -1.83
C THR A 127 -5.80 11.27 -2.45
N HIS A 128 -4.60 11.26 -1.87
CA HIS A 128 -3.45 10.47 -2.26
C HIS A 128 -3.49 9.02 -1.74
N LEU A 129 -4.44 8.67 -0.88
CA LEU A 129 -4.61 7.30 -0.44
C LEU A 129 -5.25 6.43 -1.52
N ARG A 130 -4.71 5.22 -1.73
CA ARG A 130 -5.17 4.27 -2.76
C ARG A 130 -6.66 3.90 -2.64
N CYS A 131 -7.18 3.76 -1.41
CA CYS A 131 -8.53 3.28 -1.15
C CYS A 131 -9.42 4.40 -0.62
N GLN A 132 -10.14 5.07 -1.52
CA GLN A 132 -11.05 6.17 -1.18
C GLN A 132 -12.52 5.72 -1.02
N LYS A 133 -12.89 4.51 -1.45
CA LYS A 133 -14.28 3.99 -1.43
C LYS A 133 -14.35 2.52 -1.04
N GLN A 134 -15.44 2.11 -0.34
CA GLN A 134 -15.73 0.71 -0.03
C GLN A 134 -16.00 -0.10 -1.31
N ARG A 135 -15.35 -1.27 -1.43
CA ARG A 135 -15.54 -2.21 -2.54
C ARG A 135 -16.92 -2.91 -2.44
N ARG A 136 -17.72 -2.84 -3.50
CA ARG A 136 -18.89 -3.73 -3.68
C ARG A 136 -18.47 -4.96 -4.48
N LYS A 137 -18.72 -6.18 -3.94
CA LYS A 137 -18.51 -7.45 -4.66
C LYS A 137 -19.51 -7.54 -5.80
N ARG A 138 -19.05 -7.84 -7.03
CA ARG A 138 -19.89 -8.24 -8.17
C ARG A 138 -19.71 -9.74 -8.39
N TYR A 139 -20.79 -10.49 -8.49
CA TYR A 139 -20.80 -11.89 -8.90
C TYR A 139 -20.75 -12.01 -10.43
N GLY A 140 -20.07 -13.07 -10.91
CA GLY A 140 -19.62 -13.22 -12.28
C GLY A 140 -20.68 -13.59 -13.30
N SER A 141 -20.34 -13.39 -14.58
CA SER A 141 -21.07 -13.85 -15.76
C SER A 141 -20.36 -15.07 -16.37
N ILE A 142 -21.13 -15.96 -16.99
CA ILE A 142 -20.66 -17.17 -17.68
C ILE A 142 -19.94 -16.77 -18.96
N GLU A 143 -18.68 -17.20 -19.12
CA GLU A 143 -17.90 -16.93 -20.33
C GLU A 143 -18.15 -18.00 -21.41
N ARG A 144 -18.55 -17.52 -22.62
CA ARG A 144 -18.59 -18.30 -23.87
C ARG A 144 -17.42 -17.92 -24.79
N ARG A 145 -16.16 -17.99 -24.30
CA ARG A 145 -14.97 -17.67 -25.10
C ARG A 145 -14.44 -18.95 -25.74
N GLY A 146 -14.13 -18.90 -27.05
CA GLY A 146 -13.50 -20.02 -27.75
C GLY A 146 -12.12 -20.35 -27.20
N GLN A 147 -11.67 -21.60 -27.35
CA GLN A 147 -10.39 -22.06 -26.84
C GLN A 147 -9.22 -21.52 -27.67
N ILE A 148 -8.14 -21.10 -26.99
CA ILE A 148 -6.85 -20.78 -27.62
C ILE A 148 -6.18 -22.11 -28.02
N LYS A 149 -5.73 -22.23 -29.27
CA LYS A 149 -5.03 -23.42 -29.76
C LYS A 149 -3.66 -23.57 -29.09
N ASN A 150 -3.21 -24.81 -28.93
CA ASN A 150 -1.85 -25.16 -28.44
C ASN A 150 -1.44 -24.55 -27.10
N ARG A 151 -2.41 -24.10 -26.27
CA ARG A 151 -2.11 -23.52 -24.95
C ARG A 151 -1.48 -24.55 -24.03
N VAL A 152 -0.42 -24.15 -23.32
CA VAL A 152 0.21 -24.97 -22.27
C VAL A 152 -0.39 -24.57 -20.92
N SER A 153 -0.92 -25.54 -20.16
CA SER A 153 -1.50 -25.27 -18.83
C SER A 153 -0.43 -24.78 -17.85
N ILE A 154 -0.82 -23.88 -16.94
CA ILE A 154 0.01 -23.42 -15.83
C ILE A 154 0.55 -24.56 -14.94
N GLU A 155 -0.10 -25.71 -14.94
CA GLU A 155 0.37 -26.92 -14.22
C GLU A 155 1.72 -27.42 -14.71
N LYS A 156 2.02 -27.21 -16.01
CA LYS A 156 3.32 -27.57 -16.61
C LYS A 156 4.41 -26.53 -16.37
N ARG A 157 4.07 -25.41 -15.69
CA ARG A 157 5.01 -24.33 -15.41
C ARG A 157 6.05 -24.79 -14.39
N PRO A 158 7.36 -24.58 -14.65
CA PRO A 158 8.42 -24.98 -13.72
C PRO A 158 8.22 -24.42 -12.31
N GLU A 159 8.52 -25.22 -11.30
CA GLU A 159 8.32 -24.84 -9.88
C GLU A 159 9.13 -23.60 -9.49
N ILE A 160 10.30 -23.38 -10.09
CA ILE A 160 11.13 -22.18 -9.89
C ILE A 160 10.35 -20.87 -10.13
N VAL A 161 9.39 -20.90 -11.07
CA VAL A 161 8.51 -19.76 -11.38
C VAL A 161 7.52 -19.52 -10.24
N ASN A 162 6.99 -20.60 -9.63
CA ASN A 162 6.07 -20.53 -8.50
C ASN A 162 6.77 -20.01 -7.24
N LEU A 163 8.00 -20.45 -7.01
CA LEU A 163 8.85 -20.01 -5.90
C LEU A 163 9.34 -18.56 -6.07
N ARG A 164 9.24 -17.97 -7.27
CA ARG A 164 9.73 -16.61 -7.58
C ARG A 164 11.21 -16.43 -7.23
N SER A 165 12.01 -17.46 -7.44
CA SER A 165 13.41 -17.47 -6.99
C SER A 165 14.37 -16.86 -8.01
N ARG A 166 14.01 -16.80 -9.31
CA ARG A 166 14.77 -16.15 -10.38
C ARG A 166 14.08 -14.90 -10.91
N VAL A 167 14.82 -14.01 -11.52
CA VAL A 167 14.31 -12.87 -12.32
C VAL A 167 14.08 -13.36 -13.76
N GLY A 168 13.00 -12.90 -14.39
CA GLY A 168 12.71 -13.21 -15.79
C GLY A 168 11.46 -14.05 -16.02
N ASP A 169 10.64 -14.23 -14.99
CA ASP A 169 9.34 -14.87 -15.10
C ASP A 169 8.24 -13.80 -15.06
N TRP A 170 7.47 -13.66 -16.12
CA TRP A 170 6.53 -12.55 -16.32
C TRP A 170 5.07 -12.99 -16.29
N GLU A 171 4.20 -12.09 -15.86
CA GLU A 171 2.74 -12.20 -16.02
C GLU A 171 2.26 -11.13 -16.99
N ALA A 172 1.48 -11.49 -18.00
CA ALA A 172 0.91 -10.58 -18.99
C ALA A 172 -0.60 -10.39 -18.74
N ASP A 173 -1.10 -9.17 -18.89
CA ASP A 173 -2.52 -8.83 -18.80
C ASP A 173 -2.85 -7.60 -19.65
N THR A 174 -4.12 -7.27 -19.77
CA THR A 174 -4.58 -6.05 -20.45
C THR A 174 -5.44 -5.19 -19.56
N VAL A 175 -5.17 -3.88 -19.55
CA VAL A 175 -6.00 -2.88 -18.86
C VAL A 175 -6.82 -2.16 -19.91
N ILE A 176 -8.14 -2.35 -19.86
CA ILE A 176 -9.08 -1.76 -20.82
C ILE A 176 -9.54 -0.40 -20.28
N GLY A 177 -9.47 0.65 -21.11
CA GLY A 177 -10.04 1.96 -20.86
C GLY A 177 -11.52 2.01 -21.25
N LYS A 178 -11.86 2.92 -22.15
CA LYS A 178 -13.15 2.98 -22.82
C LYS A 178 -13.26 1.84 -23.83
N GLN A 179 -14.44 1.26 -23.96
CA GLN A 179 -14.65 0.11 -24.85
C GLN A 179 -14.49 0.50 -26.31
N GLY A 180 -13.79 -0.34 -27.10
CA GLY A 180 -13.57 -0.12 -28.54
C GLY A 180 -12.34 0.73 -28.88
N HIS A 181 -11.57 1.15 -27.89
CA HIS A 181 -10.38 1.98 -28.01
C HIS A 181 -9.10 1.22 -27.64
N SER A 182 -7.97 1.93 -27.57
CA SER A 182 -6.68 1.40 -27.16
C SER A 182 -6.74 0.71 -25.78
N VAL A 183 -5.83 -0.25 -25.60
CA VAL A 183 -5.65 -0.95 -24.33
C VAL A 183 -4.21 -0.79 -23.86
N LEU A 184 -3.98 -0.87 -22.54
CA LEU A 184 -2.63 -1.02 -22.02
C LEU A 184 -2.33 -2.51 -21.86
N VAL A 185 -1.29 -2.98 -22.51
CA VAL A 185 -0.69 -4.28 -22.26
C VAL A 185 0.24 -4.11 -21.07
N THR A 186 0.03 -4.87 -20.02
CA THR A 186 0.80 -4.79 -18.77
C THR A 186 1.56 -6.08 -18.54
N LEU A 187 2.84 -5.94 -18.24
CA LEU A 187 3.77 -7.04 -18.01
C LEU A 187 4.41 -6.85 -16.62
N VAL A 188 4.35 -7.87 -15.78
CA VAL A 188 4.86 -7.80 -14.40
C VAL A 188 5.84 -8.93 -14.16
N GLU A 189 7.08 -8.59 -13.80
CA GLU A 189 8.09 -9.56 -13.40
C GLU A 189 7.80 -10.09 -11.99
N ARG A 190 7.83 -11.43 -11.83
CA ARG A 190 7.27 -12.11 -10.67
C ARG A 190 8.09 -11.96 -9.38
N LYS A 191 9.42 -11.89 -9.46
CA LYS A 191 10.32 -11.78 -8.30
C LYS A 191 10.43 -10.34 -7.82
N THR A 192 10.77 -9.42 -8.70
CA THR A 192 11.10 -8.01 -8.38
C THR A 192 9.88 -7.09 -8.39
N ARG A 193 8.75 -7.55 -8.95
CA ARG A 193 7.53 -6.74 -9.16
C ARG A 193 7.74 -5.59 -10.17
N PHE A 194 8.86 -5.60 -10.89
CA PHE A 194 9.09 -4.66 -11.97
C PHE A 194 7.98 -4.78 -13.01
N SER A 195 7.47 -3.66 -13.47
CA SER A 195 6.30 -3.64 -14.33
C SER A 195 6.52 -2.70 -15.50
N VAL A 196 6.12 -3.11 -16.67
CA VAL A 196 6.06 -2.29 -17.88
C VAL A 196 4.63 -2.25 -18.41
N ALA A 197 4.27 -1.16 -19.04
CA ALA A 197 2.98 -1.03 -19.73
C ALA A 197 3.17 -0.23 -21.00
N ILE A 198 2.49 -0.67 -22.05
CA ILE A 198 2.49 0.00 -23.35
C ILE A 198 1.08 0.09 -23.92
N LYS A 199 0.80 1.13 -24.69
CA LYS A 199 -0.43 1.22 -25.45
C LYS A 199 -0.40 0.28 -26.65
N ALA A 200 -1.45 -0.50 -26.81
CA ALA A 200 -1.77 -1.19 -28.06
C ALA A 200 -3.01 -0.52 -28.68
N ALA A 201 -3.00 -0.33 -29.97
CA ALA A 201 -4.06 0.40 -30.69
C ALA A 201 -5.45 -0.21 -30.49
N ASN A 202 -5.49 -1.50 -30.19
CA ASN A 202 -6.75 -2.23 -29.89
C ASN A 202 -6.42 -3.54 -29.15
N LYS A 203 -7.46 -4.28 -28.77
CA LYS A 203 -7.35 -5.57 -28.06
C LYS A 203 -7.27 -6.77 -29.01
N THR A 204 -6.74 -6.63 -30.20
CA THR A 204 -6.51 -7.78 -31.11
C THR A 204 -5.27 -8.57 -30.71
N ALA A 205 -5.23 -9.86 -31.06
CA ALA A 205 -4.07 -10.70 -30.80
C ALA A 205 -2.79 -10.15 -31.45
N GLN A 206 -2.89 -9.58 -32.65
CA GLN A 206 -1.76 -8.99 -33.35
C GLN A 206 -1.17 -7.81 -32.58
N ALA A 207 -1.99 -6.79 -32.25
CA ALA A 207 -1.52 -5.59 -31.57
C ALA A 207 -0.96 -5.89 -30.17
N VAL A 208 -1.55 -6.86 -29.44
CA VAL A 208 -1.07 -7.27 -28.13
C VAL A 208 0.25 -8.03 -28.22
N THR A 209 0.42 -8.89 -29.25
CA THR A 209 1.68 -9.61 -29.51
C THR A 209 2.83 -8.65 -29.80
N GLU A 210 2.63 -7.72 -30.73
CA GLU A 210 3.61 -6.67 -31.05
C GLU A 210 4.00 -5.88 -29.79
N ALA A 211 3.01 -5.42 -29.03
CA ALA A 211 3.23 -4.68 -27.79
C ALA A 211 4.04 -5.49 -26.76
N ILE A 212 3.79 -6.79 -26.58
CA ILE A 212 4.57 -7.65 -25.68
C ILE A 212 6.01 -7.79 -26.15
N CYS A 213 6.21 -8.13 -27.44
CA CYS A 213 7.54 -8.36 -28.01
C CYS A 213 8.39 -7.09 -27.93
N ASP A 214 7.87 -5.94 -28.35
CA ASP A 214 8.59 -4.67 -28.34
C ASP A 214 9.01 -4.23 -26.94
N ASN A 215 8.15 -4.44 -25.94
CA ASN A 215 8.46 -4.08 -24.55
C ASN A 215 9.44 -5.02 -23.87
N LEU A 216 9.40 -6.29 -24.15
CA LEU A 216 10.28 -7.27 -23.51
C LEU A 216 11.59 -7.48 -24.27
N LYS A 217 11.68 -7.08 -25.52
CA LYS A 217 12.91 -7.17 -26.33
C LYS A 217 14.13 -6.51 -25.67
N PRO A 218 14.04 -5.33 -25.02
CA PRO A 218 15.16 -4.75 -24.29
C PRO A 218 15.63 -5.59 -23.09
N TYR A 219 14.81 -6.52 -22.62
CA TYR A 219 15.06 -7.38 -21.44
C TYR A 219 15.14 -8.85 -21.83
N GLN A 220 15.38 -9.19 -23.09
CA GLN A 220 15.27 -10.56 -23.62
C GLN A 220 16.12 -11.57 -22.84
N ASP A 221 17.27 -11.17 -22.34
CA ASP A 221 18.13 -11.95 -21.44
C ASP A 221 17.49 -12.29 -20.08
N ARG A 222 16.40 -11.61 -19.73
CA ARG A 222 15.61 -11.75 -18.51
C ARG A 222 14.13 -12.05 -18.83
N VAL A 223 13.87 -12.83 -19.87
CA VAL A 223 12.53 -13.31 -20.23
C VAL A 223 12.60 -14.82 -20.43
N PHE A 224 12.21 -15.58 -19.41
CA PHE A 224 12.22 -17.05 -19.46
C PHE A 224 10.82 -17.62 -19.62
N THR A 225 9.86 -17.07 -18.89
CA THR A 225 8.46 -17.51 -18.99
C THR A 225 7.49 -16.33 -19.01
N LEU A 226 6.36 -16.53 -19.72
CA LEU A 226 5.21 -15.63 -19.66
C LEU A 226 3.97 -16.42 -19.21
N THR A 227 3.21 -15.85 -18.28
CA THR A 227 1.94 -16.43 -17.83
C THR A 227 0.80 -15.52 -18.27
N TYR A 228 -0.16 -16.11 -19.02
CA TYR A 228 -1.32 -15.44 -19.59
C TYR A 228 -2.61 -15.85 -18.91
N ASP A 229 -3.68 -15.04 -19.10
CA ASP A 229 -5.03 -15.54 -18.90
C ASP A 229 -5.54 -16.23 -20.19
N ASN A 230 -6.83 -16.62 -20.17
CA ASN A 230 -7.44 -17.24 -21.32
C ASN A 230 -8.10 -16.20 -22.27
N GLY A 231 -7.59 -14.96 -22.29
CA GLY A 231 -8.05 -13.92 -23.20
C GLY A 231 -7.63 -14.20 -24.65
N ARG A 232 -8.53 -13.95 -25.59
CA ARG A 232 -8.24 -14.15 -27.02
C ARG A 232 -7.13 -13.24 -27.54
N GLU A 233 -6.84 -12.16 -26.86
CA GLU A 233 -5.71 -11.27 -27.13
C GLU A 233 -4.35 -11.96 -27.05
N PHE A 234 -4.26 -13.12 -26.39
CA PHE A 234 -3.03 -13.93 -26.27
C PHE A 234 -3.03 -15.13 -27.24
N ALA A 235 -3.87 -15.12 -28.27
CA ALA A 235 -3.98 -16.24 -29.22
C ALA A 235 -2.68 -16.48 -30.02
N TYR A 236 -1.82 -15.47 -30.16
CA TYR A 236 -0.52 -15.60 -30.86
C TYR A 236 0.65 -15.84 -29.89
N HIS A 237 0.38 -16.48 -28.74
CA HIS A 237 1.39 -16.80 -27.73
C HIS A 237 2.58 -17.61 -28.26
N GLU A 238 2.38 -18.44 -29.31
CA GLU A 238 3.45 -19.21 -29.94
C GLU A 238 4.46 -18.29 -30.65
N GLN A 239 3.99 -17.22 -31.32
CA GLN A 239 4.83 -16.19 -31.90
C GLN A 239 5.60 -15.44 -30.82
N ILE A 240 4.94 -15.02 -29.71
CA ILE A 240 5.61 -14.37 -28.57
C ILE A 240 6.72 -15.28 -28.02
N SER A 241 6.42 -16.58 -27.85
CA SER A 241 7.39 -17.56 -27.37
C SER A 241 8.60 -17.73 -28.29
N HIS A 242 8.37 -17.72 -29.60
CA HIS A 242 9.42 -17.79 -30.61
C HIS A 242 10.30 -16.52 -30.58
N ASP A 243 9.68 -15.34 -30.63
CA ASP A 243 10.39 -14.06 -30.78
C ASP A 243 11.20 -13.69 -29.53
N LEU A 244 10.67 -14.00 -28.34
CA LEU A 244 11.32 -13.76 -27.05
C LEU A 244 12.15 -14.94 -26.54
N LYS A 245 12.09 -16.10 -27.21
CA LYS A 245 12.71 -17.36 -26.77
C LYS A 245 12.28 -17.75 -25.35
N ALA A 246 11.00 -17.60 -25.03
CA ALA A 246 10.43 -17.79 -23.72
C ALA A 246 9.24 -18.75 -23.75
N GLU A 247 9.02 -19.50 -22.68
CA GLU A 247 7.90 -20.43 -22.55
C GLU A 247 6.61 -19.72 -22.11
N GLY A 248 5.49 -20.02 -22.78
CA GLY A 248 4.17 -19.45 -22.49
C GLY A 248 3.27 -20.42 -21.72
N PHE A 249 2.65 -19.98 -20.61
CA PHE A 249 1.74 -20.77 -19.79
C PHE A 249 0.42 -20.05 -19.57
N PHE A 250 -0.68 -20.78 -19.53
CA PHE A 250 -2.03 -20.25 -19.34
C PHE A 250 -2.61 -20.65 -17.99
N ALA A 251 -3.10 -19.64 -17.26
CA ALA A 251 -3.82 -19.85 -16.00
C ALA A 251 -5.13 -20.64 -16.22
N HIS A 252 -5.62 -21.30 -15.17
CA HIS A 252 -6.92 -21.95 -15.23
C HIS A 252 -8.05 -20.92 -15.41
N PRO A 253 -9.11 -21.26 -16.13
CA PRO A 253 -10.30 -20.44 -16.19
C PRO A 253 -10.83 -20.14 -14.76
N TYR A 254 -11.19 -18.88 -14.51
CA TYR A 254 -11.72 -18.40 -13.22
C TYR A 254 -10.73 -18.44 -12.05
N HIS A 255 -9.45 -18.78 -12.23
CA HIS A 255 -8.42 -18.80 -11.20
C HIS A 255 -7.57 -17.52 -11.22
N SER A 256 -8.20 -16.35 -11.01
CA SER A 256 -7.52 -15.05 -11.04
C SER A 256 -6.36 -14.94 -10.03
N TRP A 257 -6.41 -15.71 -8.93
CA TRP A 257 -5.34 -15.74 -7.91
C TRP A 257 -4.02 -16.31 -8.43
N GLU A 258 -4.02 -17.10 -9.50
CA GLU A 258 -2.80 -17.62 -10.13
C GLU A 258 -1.98 -16.51 -10.80
N ARG A 259 -2.62 -15.35 -11.06
CA ARG A 259 -2.02 -14.11 -11.59
C ARG A 259 -2.28 -12.90 -10.68
N GLY A 260 -2.21 -13.12 -9.37
CA GLY A 260 -2.48 -12.07 -8.37
C GLY A 260 -1.56 -10.86 -8.46
N LEU A 261 -0.41 -10.95 -9.14
CA LEU A 261 0.48 -9.82 -9.37
C LEU A 261 -0.08 -8.84 -10.36
N ASN A 262 -0.62 -9.32 -11.49
CA ASN A 262 -1.29 -8.47 -12.46
C ASN A 262 -2.50 -7.76 -11.84
N GLU A 263 -3.33 -8.48 -11.07
CA GLU A 263 -4.47 -7.85 -10.38
C GLU A 263 -4.01 -6.70 -9.47
N ASN A 264 -2.94 -6.92 -8.69
CA ASN A 264 -2.39 -5.88 -7.81
C ASN A 264 -1.81 -4.70 -8.62
N THR A 265 -1.02 -4.97 -9.66
CA THR A 265 -0.38 -3.94 -10.49
C THR A 265 -1.42 -3.15 -11.27
N ASN A 266 -2.39 -3.83 -11.89
CA ASN A 266 -3.51 -3.18 -12.56
C ASN A 266 -4.33 -2.31 -11.59
N GLY A 267 -4.46 -2.74 -10.32
CA GLY A 267 -5.05 -1.93 -9.26
C GLY A 267 -4.25 -0.67 -8.92
N LEU A 268 -2.91 -0.68 -9.07
CA LEU A 268 -2.06 0.50 -8.92
C LEU A 268 -2.18 1.42 -10.15
N ILE A 269 -2.14 0.86 -11.36
CA ILE A 269 -2.35 1.63 -12.59
C ILE A 269 -3.71 2.33 -12.56
N ARG A 270 -4.75 1.69 -12.01
CA ARG A 270 -6.09 2.26 -11.87
C ARG A 270 -6.19 3.44 -10.89
N GLN A 271 -5.19 3.67 -10.07
CA GLN A 271 -5.08 4.90 -9.27
C GLN A 271 -4.87 6.13 -10.18
N TYR A 272 -4.10 5.97 -11.26
CA TYR A 272 -3.76 7.03 -12.23
C TYR A 272 -4.69 7.03 -13.45
N ILE A 273 -5.16 5.84 -13.85
CA ILE A 273 -6.02 5.64 -15.01
C ILE A 273 -7.33 4.97 -14.53
N PRO A 274 -8.32 5.75 -14.02
CA PRO A 274 -9.58 5.20 -13.54
C PRO A 274 -10.35 4.45 -14.64
N LYS A 275 -11.23 3.53 -14.24
CA LYS A 275 -12.12 2.84 -15.19
C LYS A 275 -12.98 3.85 -15.95
N GLY A 276 -13.04 3.71 -17.28
CA GLY A 276 -13.81 4.58 -18.15
C GLY A 276 -13.01 5.79 -18.69
N LYS A 277 -11.78 6.04 -18.19
CA LYS A 277 -10.86 6.98 -18.84
C LYS A 277 -10.44 6.39 -20.18
N ASP A 278 -10.39 7.23 -21.22
CA ASP A 278 -9.88 6.83 -22.52
C ASP A 278 -8.34 6.69 -22.45
N ILE A 279 -7.82 5.58 -22.95
CA ILE A 279 -6.37 5.34 -23.00
C ILE A 279 -5.75 6.13 -24.15
N ASP A 280 -6.54 6.44 -25.18
CA ASP A 280 -6.08 7.24 -26.32
C ASP A 280 -5.70 8.67 -25.90
N ASP A 281 -6.32 9.20 -24.84
CA ASP A 281 -6.01 10.53 -24.28
C ASP A 281 -4.65 10.59 -23.57
N LEU A 282 -3.98 9.45 -23.37
CA LEU A 282 -2.68 9.40 -22.70
C LEU A 282 -1.55 9.36 -23.72
N SER A 283 -0.53 10.20 -23.53
CA SER A 283 0.72 10.06 -24.29
C SER A 283 1.56 8.87 -23.77
N ASP A 284 2.49 8.39 -24.57
CA ASP A 284 3.39 7.32 -24.14
C ASP A 284 4.30 7.77 -23.00
N GLU A 285 4.69 9.06 -22.96
CA GLU A 285 5.45 9.66 -21.87
C GLU A 285 4.65 9.66 -20.55
N GLN A 286 3.34 9.94 -20.61
CA GLN A 286 2.47 9.87 -19.42
C GLN A 286 2.35 8.44 -18.91
N VAL A 287 2.25 7.44 -19.79
CA VAL A 287 2.27 6.02 -19.39
C VAL A 287 3.61 5.66 -18.76
N ALA A 288 4.73 6.09 -19.34
CA ALA A 288 6.06 5.87 -18.80
C ALA A 288 6.25 6.51 -17.41
N GLN A 289 5.76 7.75 -17.21
CA GLN A 289 5.78 8.43 -15.91
C GLN A 289 4.98 7.67 -14.85
N ILE A 290 3.80 7.16 -15.19
CA ILE A 290 2.98 6.33 -14.29
C ILE A 290 3.74 5.05 -13.91
N MET A 291 4.35 4.37 -14.89
CA MET A 291 5.11 3.15 -14.63
C MET A 291 6.36 3.42 -13.79
N ASN A 292 7.03 4.55 -14.01
CA ASN A 292 8.16 4.98 -13.18
C ASN A 292 7.72 5.20 -11.72
N LYS A 293 6.61 5.89 -11.48
CA LYS A 293 6.04 6.04 -10.11
C LYS A 293 5.74 4.68 -9.47
N ILE A 294 5.15 3.74 -10.21
CA ILE A 294 4.82 2.40 -9.71
C ILE A 294 6.08 1.59 -9.40
N ASN A 295 7.12 1.68 -10.24
CA ASN A 295 8.37 0.94 -10.09
C ASN A 295 9.31 1.55 -9.05
N ASN A 296 9.16 2.82 -8.71
CA ASN A 296 9.88 3.48 -7.61
C ASN A 296 9.14 3.41 -6.27
N ARG A 297 7.95 2.78 -6.23
CA ARG A 297 7.19 2.61 -4.99
C ARG A 297 7.76 1.47 -4.16
N PRO A 298 8.19 1.70 -2.90
CA PRO A 298 8.67 0.65 -2.00
C PRO A 298 7.62 -0.45 -1.79
N ARG A 299 8.05 -1.72 -1.75
CA ARG A 299 7.14 -2.85 -1.57
C ARG A 299 7.48 -3.61 -0.29
N LYS A 300 6.51 -3.80 0.59
CA LYS A 300 6.68 -4.60 1.81
C LYS A 300 7.19 -6.01 1.52
N CYS A 301 6.65 -6.67 0.48
CA CYS A 301 7.08 -8.01 0.06
C CYS A 301 8.51 -8.07 -0.50
N LEU A 302 9.15 -6.94 -0.75
CA LEU A 302 10.54 -6.79 -1.19
C LEU A 302 11.43 -6.21 -0.09
N GLY A 303 11.00 -6.25 1.18
CA GLY A 303 11.72 -5.62 2.28
C GLY A 303 11.79 -4.10 2.16
N PHE A 304 10.74 -3.49 1.60
CA PHE A 304 10.61 -2.05 1.29
C PHE A 304 11.56 -1.51 0.22
N LYS A 305 12.29 -2.37 -0.46
CA LYS A 305 12.99 -1.99 -1.70
C LYS A 305 12.01 -1.75 -2.84
N THR A 306 12.45 -0.98 -3.83
CA THR A 306 11.63 -0.70 -5.02
C THR A 306 11.85 -1.75 -6.11
N PRO A 307 10.86 -1.98 -7.01
CA PRO A 307 11.05 -2.80 -8.20
C PRO A 307 12.26 -2.37 -9.05
N ASN A 308 12.48 -1.07 -9.26
CA ASN A 308 13.63 -0.55 -10.00
C ASN A 308 14.96 -0.93 -9.36
N GLN A 309 15.10 -0.82 -8.04
CA GLN A 309 16.31 -1.24 -7.32
C GLN A 309 16.65 -2.71 -7.56
N LEU A 310 15.63 -3.59 -7.53
CA LEU A 310 15.85 -5.03 -7.63
C LEU A 310 16.00 -5.52 -9.07
N PHE A 311 15.29 -4.92 -10.02
CA PHE A 311 15.33 -5.38 -11.42
C PHE A 311 16.48 -4.75 -12.20
N LEU A 312 16.70 -3.44 -12.04
CA LEU A 312 17.73 -2.69 -12.75
C LEU A 312 19.05 -2.61 -12.01
N GLY A 313 19.10 -3.02 -10.72
CA GLY A 313 20.27 -2.88 -9.86
C GLY A 313 20.57 -1.42 -9.48
N LEU A 314 19.58 -0.53 -9.58
CA LEU A 314 19.76 0.88 -9.29
C LEU A 314 19.71 1.11 -7.78
N ASN A 315 20.81 1.54 -7.19
CA ASN A 315 20.85 2.08 -5.82
C ASN A 315 20.30 3.52 -5.82
N GLN A 316 19.03 3.70 -6.18
CA GLN A 316 18.40 5.00 -6.03
C GLN A 316 17.75 5.09 -4.64
N THR A 317 18.25 5.99 -3.80
CA THR A 317 17.40 6.78 -2.89
C THR A 317 16.21 7.26 -3.71
N VAL A 318 15.00 7.17 -3.15
CA VAL A 318 13.80 7.78 -3.76
C VAL A 318 14.20 9.21 -4.10
N ALA A 319 14.49 9.46 -5.36
CA ALA A 319 14.75 10.81 -5.82
C ALA A 319 13.43 11.55 -5.60
N THR A 320 13.40 12.43 -4.63
CA THR A 320 12.49 13.57 -4.62
C THR A 320 12.71 14.22 -5.98
N ALA A 321 11.80 13.93 -6.90
CA ALA A 321 11.84 14.50 -8.24
C ALA A 321 11.66 16.00 -8.08
N ILE A 322 12.67 16.71 -8.51
CA ILE A 322 12.66 18.14 -8.76
C ILE A 322 11.58 18.44 -9.81
#